data_abe24ebaf8f5d647e41c50301a1e3422
#
_entry.id   abe24ebaf8f5d647e41c50301a1e3422
#
_cell.length_a   1.000
_cell.length_b   1.000
_cell.length_c   1.000
_cell.angle_alpha   90.00
_cell.angle_beta   90.00
_cell.angle_gamma   90.00
#
_symmetry.space_group_name_H-M   'P 1'
#
loop_
_entity.id
_entity.type
_entity.pdbx_description
1 polymer ?
#
loop_
_entity_poly.entity_id
_entity_poly.type
_entity_poly.pdbx_seq_one_letter_code
_entity_poly.pdbx_strand_id
1 'polypeptide(L)'
;MHSTDQIIAAFVDALAAHGVKPSDTSRIQVDGAWHRLHIEGDRGRAENLSYRIFNDDRPAGFFEDHKRGFSGTFTTPLNGNGGA
;
A
#
# COMPACT_ATOMS: atom_id res chain seq x y z
N MET A 1 11.27 13.02 -8.42
CA MET A 1 11.51 12.18 -7.24
C MET A 1 10.23 12.04 -6.45
N HIS A 2 9.94 10.83 -6.01
CA HIS A 2 8.72 10.56 -5.23
C HIS A 2 9.06 10.58 -3.74
N SER A 3 8.26 11.30 -2.96
CA SER A 3 8.42 11.24 -1.51
C SER A 3 7.78 9.95 -0.97
N THR A 4 8.24 9.52 0.20
CA THR A 4 7.65 8.37 0.87
C THR A 4 6.16 8.59 1.10
N ASP A 5 5.76 9.81 1.46
CA ASP A 5 4.35 10.13 1.69
C ASP A 5 3.51 9.94 0.43
N GLN A 6 4.03 10.32 -0.72
CA GLN A 6 3.31 10.14 -1.99
C GLN A 6 3.16 8.66 -2.32
N ILE A 7 4.19 7.87 -2.06
CA ILE A 7 4.14 6.43 -2.31
C ILE A 7 3.11 5.78 -1.39
N ILE A 8 3.12 6.15 -0.12
CA ILE A 8 2.15 5.61 0.85
C ILE A 8 0.73 6.02 0.47
N ALA A 9 0.53 7.25 0.02
CA ALA A 9 -0.79 7.71 -0.41
C ALA A 9 -1.30 6.88 -1.60
N ALA A 10 -0.43 6.58 -2.56
CA ALA A 10 -0.80 5.75 -3.71
C ALA A 10 -1.18 4.33 -3.26
N PHE A 11 -0.45 3.78 -2.31
CA PHE A 11 -0.76 2.48 -1.76
C PHE A 11 -2.12 2.47 -1.05
N VAL A 12 -2.37 3.47 -0.21
CA VAL A 12 -3.64 3.58 0.50
C VAL A 12 -4.80 3.74 -0.47
N ASP A 13 -4.61 4.54 -1.53
CA ASP A 13 -5.64 4.70 -2.56
C ASP A 13 -5.93 3.39 -3.28
N ALA A 14 -4.89 2.60 -3.55
CA ALA A 14 -5.08 1.30 -4.20
C ALA A 14 -5.88 0.35 -3.30
N LEU A 15 -5.61 0.36 -2.00
CA LEU A 15 -6.38 -0.43 -1.05
C LEU A 15 -7.82 0.05 -0.97
N ALA A 16 -8.05 1.35 -1.01
CA ALA A 16 -9.39 1.91 -0.96
C ALA A 16 -10.24 1.45 -2.14
N ALA A 17 -9.62 1.23 -3.30
CA ALA A 17 -10.32 0.70 -4.46
C ALA A 17 -10.87 -0.71 -4.22
N HIS A 18 -10.28 -1.44 -3.28
CA HIS A 18 -10.77 -2.76 -2.86
C HIS A 18 -11.66 -2.67 -1.62
N GLY A 19 -11.94 -1.47 -1.14
CA GLY A 19 -12.83 -1.28 0.00
C GLY A 19 -12.17 -1.50 1.35
N VAL A 20 -10.86 -1.47 1.44
CA VAL A 20 -10.15 -1.65 2.71
C VAL A 20 -9.28 -0.45 3.02
N LYS A 21 -8.98 -0.28 4.30
CA LYS A 21 -8.23 0.87 4.78
C LYS A 21 -7.31 0.43 5.93
N PRO A 22 -6.02 0.79 5.87
CA PRO A 22 -5.13 0.48 6.99
C PRO A 22 -5.55 1.23 8.24
N SER A 23 -5.44 0.56 9.38
CA SER A 23 -5.77 1.20 10.66
C SER A 23 -4.72 2.21 11.08
N ASP A 24 -3.47 2.04 10.64
CA ASP A 24 -2.37 2.93 11.03
C ASP A 24 -1.39 3.05 9.87
N THR A 25 -1.52 4.12 9.09
CA THR A 25 -0.68 4.35 7.92
C THR A 25 0.77 4.68 8.29
N SER A 26 1.02 5.09 9.53
CA SER A 26 2.39 5.40 9.96
C SER A 26 3.27 4.17 10.04
N ARG A 27 2.69 2.98 10.01
CA ARG A 27 3.45 1.73 10.06
C ARG A 27 3.84 1.20 8.69
N ILE A 28 3.39 1.85 7.63
CA ILE A 28 3.68 1.42 6.27
C ILE A 28 5.15 1.73 5.94
N GLN A 29 5.88 0.72 5.49
CA GLN A 29 7.30 0.84 5.18
C GLN A 29 7.54 0.64 3.69
N VAL A 30 8.43 1.46 3.13
CA VAL A 30 8.73 1.46 1.71
C VAL A 30 10.19 1.05 1.54
N ASP A 31 10.46 -0.24 1.77
CA ASP A 31 11.82 -0.78 1.79
C ASP A 31 12.01 -2.02 0.93
N GLY A 32 10.99 -2.38 0.15
CA GLY A 32 11.08 -3.55 -0.73
C GLY A 32 10.89 -4.89 -0.04
N ALA A 33 10.76 -4.92 1.26
CA ALA A 33 10.57 -6.15 2.01
C ALA A 33 9.09 -6.40 2.27
N TRP A 34 8.73 -7.67 2.46
CA TRP A 34 7.37 -8.02 2.83
C TRP A 34 7.08 -7.62 4.28
N HIS A 35 5.94 -6.98 4.48
CA HIS A 35 5.43 -6.59 5.80
C HIS A 35 3.97 -6.98 5.91
N ARG A 36 3.47 -6.97 7.13
CA ARG A 36 2.06 -7.24 7.41
C ARG A 36 1.42 -5.98 7.98
N LEU A 37 0.12 -5.84 7.76
CA LEU A 37 -0.60 -4.63 8.14
C LEU A 37 -2.00 -4.98 8.62
N HIS A 38 -2.43 -4.29 9.67
CA HIS A 38 -3.78 -4.41 10.20
C HIS A 38 -4.73 -3.53 9.39
N ILE A 39 -5.89 -4.07 9.04
CA ILE A 39 -6.92 -3.35 8.30
C ILE A 39 -7.99 -2.89 9.27
N GLU A 40 -8.45 -1.66 9.09
CA GLU A 40 -9.49 -1.08 9.93
C GLU A 40 -10.74 -1.95 9.89
N GLY A 41 -11.27 -2.24 11.06
CA GLY A 41 -12.42 -3.12 11.20
C GLY A 41 -12.09 -4.58 11.40
N ASP A 42 -10.84 -4.99 11.19
CA ASP A 42 -10.44 -6.36 11.45
C ASP A 42 -10.25 -6.57 12.94
N ARG A 43 -10.58 -7.79 13.36
CA ARG A 43 -10.65 -8.11 14.78
C ARG A 43 -9.27 -8.07 15.44
N GLY A 44 -9.18 -7.39 16.58
CA GLY A 44 -8.00 -7.40 17.42
C GLY A 44 -6.78 -6.84 16.71
N ARG A 45 -5.69 -7.58 16.77
CA ARG A 45 -4.41 -7.18 16.16
C ARG A 45 -4.08 -7.99 14.90
N ALA A 46 -5.07 -8.62 14.31
CA ALA A 46 -4.85 -9.44 13.13
C ALA A 46 -4.29 -8.61 11.99
N GLU A 47 -3.17 -9.04 11.44
CA GLU A 47 -2.53 -8.39 10.32
C GLU A 47 -2.81 -9.23 9.07
N ASN A 48 -3.97 -9.02 8.49
CA ASN A 48 -4.46 -9.86 7.40
C ASN A 48 -3.96 -9.43 6.03
N LEU A 49 -3.32 -8.27 5.93
CA LEU A 49 -2.78 -7.77 4.68
C LEU A 49 -1.27 -7.90 4.67
N SER A 50 -0.74 -8.54 3.62
CA SER A 50 0.69 -8.55 3.34
C SER A 50 0.96 -7.55 2.23
N TYR A 51 2.08 -6.86 2.30
CA TYR A 51 2.44 -5.91 1.26
C TYR A 51 3.96 -5.80 1.14
N ARG A 52 4.41 -5.35 -0.02
CA ARG A 52 5.80 -4.92 -0.21
C ARG A 52 5.80 -3.76 -1.19
N ILE A 53 6.58 -2.74 -0.88
CA ILE A 53 6.63 -1.51 -1.66
C ILE A 53 8.08 -1.20 -1.99
N PHE A 54 8.37 -1.05 -3.28
CA PHE A 54 9.70 -0.69 -3.75
C PHE A 54 9.76 0.82 -3.93
N ASN A 55 10.89 1.39 -3.52
CA ASN A 55 11.14 2.82 -3.65
C ASN A 55 12.31 3.02 -4.61
N ASP A 56 12.05 2.81 -5.88
CA ASP A 56 13.04 3.03 -6.94
C ASP A 56 12.50 4.10 -7.91
N ASP A 57 13.06 4.17 -9.11
CA ASP A 57 12.66 5.19 -10.08
C ASP A 57 11.17 5.15 -10.40
N ARG A 58 10.58 3.97 -10.36
CA ARG A 58 9.15 3.77 -10.54
C ARG A 58 8.62 3.02 -9.34
N PRO A 59 8.31 3.74 -8.27
CA PRO A 59 7.80 3.06 -7.08
C PRO A 59 6.57 2.22 -7.41
N ALA A 60 6.61 0.99 -6.98
CA ALA A 60 5.54 0.04 -7.22
C ALA A 60 5.39 -0.84 -5.99
N GLY A 61 4.23 -1.45 -5.85
CA GLY A 61 4.00 -2.33 -4.72
C GLY A 61 3.02 -3.43 -5.04
N PHE A 62 3.05 -4.42 -4.17
CA PHE A 62 2.16 -5.57 -4.22
C PHE A 62 1.47 -5.70 -2.89
N PHE A 63 0.23 -6.18 -2.90
CA PHE A 63 -0.49 -6.44 -1.66
C PHE A 63 -1.39 -7.65 -1.83
N GLU A 64 -1.66 -8.31 -0.72
CA GLU A 64 -2.54 -9.46 -0.69
C GLU A 64 -3.27 -9.48 0.65
N ASP A 65 -4.60 -9.55 0.60
CA ASP A 65 -5.43 -9.66 1.78
C ASP A 65 -5.82 -11.12 1.97
N HIS A 66 -5.28 -11.74 3.02
CA HIS A 66 -5.47 -13.16 3.27
C HIS A 66 -6.86 -13.47 3.82
N LYS A 67 -7.51 -12.49 4.43
CA LYS A 67 -8.84 -12.68 4.99
C LYS A 67 -9.91 -12.53 3.91
N ARG A 68 -9.75 -11.54 3.04
CA ARG A 68 -10.76 -11.21 2.02
C ARG A 68 -10.49 -11.91 0.70
N GLY A 69 -9.28 -12.42 0.52
CA GLY A 69 -8.94 -13.22 -0.65
C GLY A 69 -8.68 -12.41 -1.91
N PHE A 70 -8.21 -11.17 -1.79
CA PHE A 70 -7.84 -10.40 -2.98
C PHE A 70 -6.35 -10.08 -2.98
N SER A 71 -5.84 -9.78 -4.14
CA SER A 71 -4.47 -9.31 -4.30
C SER A 71 -4.43 -8.27 -5.41
N GLY A 72 -3.37 -7.48 -5.43
CA GLY A 72 -3.24 -6.47 -6.46
C GLY A 72 -1.87 -5.81 -6.44
N THR A 73 -1.71 -4.89 -7.35
CA THR A 73 -0.49 -4.09 -7.48
C THR A 73 -0.86 -2.64 -7.63
N PHE A 74 0.11 -1.76 -7.35
CA PHE A 74 -0.05 -0.35 -7.64
C PHE A 74 1.28 0.23 -8.09
N THR A 75 1.21 1.36 -8.79
CA THR A 75 2.38 2.16 -9.14
C THR A 75 2.06 3.61 -8.84
N THR A 76 3.08 4.38 -8.48
CA THR A 76 2.88 5.81 -8.36
C THR A 76 2.89 6.45 -9.75
N PRO A 77 2.00 7.43 -10.00
CA PRO A 77 2.04 8.15 -11.26
C PRO A 77 3.38 8.87 -11.42
N LEU A 78 3.88 8.84 -12.63
CA LEU A 78 5.06 9.61 -12.96
C LEU A 78 4.63 11.03 -13.18
N ASN A 79 4.92 11.84 -12.58
CA ASN A 79 4.64 13.14 -12.75
C ASN A 79 3.55 13.82 -12.79
N GLY A 80 3.32 13.81 -12.76
CA GLY A 80 2.49 14.19 -12.67
C GLY A 80 1.97 14.58 -13.25
N ASN A 81 2.28 14.40 -13.44
CA ASN A 81 1.90 14.61 -13.99
C ASN A 81 1.58 14.67 -14.37
N GLY A 82 1.48 14.52 -14.24
CA GLY A 82 1.17 14.66 -14.70
C GLY A 82 0.87 14.93 -15.09
N GLY A 83 0.94 15.11 -15.23
CA GLY A 83 0.67 15.46 -15.65
C GLY A 83 0.62 15.72 -15.93
N ALA A 84 0.68 15.96 -16.05
CA ALA A 84 0.50 16.29 -16.38
C ALA A 84 0.44 16.36 -16.74
#